data_b8ad9f6a9b50e472b35a57cca94ce21c
#
_entry.id   b8ad9f6a9b50e472b35a57cca94ce21c
#
_cell.length_a   1.000
_cell.length_b   1.000
_cell.length_c   1.000
_cell.angle_alpha   90.00
_cell.angle_beta   90.00
_cell.angle_gamma   90.00
#
_symmetry.space_group_name_H-M   'P 1'
#
loop_
_entity.id
_entity.type
_entity.pdbx_description
1 polymer ?
#
loop_
_entity_poly.entity_id
_entity_poly.type
_entity_poly.pdbx_seq_one_letter_code
_entity_poly.pdbx_strand_id
1 'polypeptide(L)'
;KSITENFKCFAGMNKLSGIKCKMFLKKYINHKKYPLFQFNNILDCETAKILENSYRAINIAFIDEWTKFSFDNNVNLNQIIDAIKVRKSHNNIMRPGLGVGGYCLTKDPEFINFSVKKIFKKKPNFPITNYSLKINRNMIFSSLEFIKNKVKSLKNKKVLILGATYKDNVSDTRESPSITLLKELNRYKIQPVLHDPITNTNDNDKYGILNYLPKFEKFDLVLFCVKHDFYNKISLKKFKKKPIYFDLNCVLDKKQINFLLKNNFKIEVLGGK
;
A
#
# COMPACT_ATOMS: atom_id res chain seq x y z
N LYS A 1 10.46 -16.71 6.77
CA LYS A 1 8.97 -16.81 6.77
C LYS A 1 8.40 -16.78 5.35
N SER A 2 8.67 -15.77 4.52
CA SER A 2 8.05 -15.62 3.19
C SER A 2 8.33 -16.76 2.20
N ILE A 3 9.44 -17.45 2.33
CA ILE A 3 9.79 -18.59 1.45
C ILE A 3 9.05 -19.85 1.89
N THR A 4 9.03 -20.14 3.18
CA THR A 4 8.55 -21.41 3.74
C THR A 4 7.08 -21.41 4.15
N GLU A 5 6.48 -20.23 4.36
CA GLU A 5 5.16 -20.03 4.97
C GLU A 5 4.15 -19.37 4.01
N ASN A 6 4.16 -19.74 2.74
CA ASN A 6 3.15 -19.32 1.78
C ASN A 6 2.87 -20.45 0.80
N PHE A 7 1.65 -20.53 0.27
CA PHE A 7 1.33 -21.44 -0.82
C PHE A 7 2.23 -21.16 -2.03
N LYS A 8 2.53 -22.17 -2.81
CA LYS A 8 3.35 -22.04 -4.03
C LYS A 8 2.65 -22.70 -5.20
N CYS A 9 2.69 -21.99 -6.31
CA CYS A 9 2.34 -22.53 -7.61
C CYS A 9 3.64 -22.92 -8.36
N PHE A 10 3.61 -24.01 -9.08
CA PHE A 10 4.75 -24.46 -9.89
C PHE A 10 4.27 -25.30 -11.07
N ALA A 11 5.12 -25.40 -12.09
CA ALA A 11 4.96 -26.31 -13.22
C ALA A 11 6.31 -26.91 -13.59
N GLY A 12 6.30 -28.05 -14.26
CA GLY A 12 7.49 -28.63 -14.88
C GLY A 12 7.39 -28.57 -16.40
N MET A 13 8.52 -28.52 -17.10
CA MET A 13 8.57 -28.62 -18.56
C MET A 13 8.06 -29.99 -19.07
N ASN A 14 8.16 -31.01 -18.23
CA ASN A 14 7.63 -32.33 -18.45
C ASN A 14 7.27 -32.99 -17.11
N LYS A 15 6.66 -34.17 -17.15
CA LYS A 15 6.21 -34.90 -15.96
C LYS A 15 7.35 -35.13 -14.95
N LEU A 16 8.54 -35.48 -15.41
CA LEU A 16 9.68 -35.75 -14.52
C LEU A 16 10.16 -34.52 -13.80
N SER A 17 10.33 -33.38 -14.52
CA SER A 17 10.73 -32.10 -13.91
C SER A 17 9.69 -31.59 -12.91
N GLY A 18 8.39 -31.78 -13.20
CA GLY A 18 7.30 -31.45 -12.27
C GLY A 18 7.38 -32.28 -10.96
N ILE A 19 7.64 -33.59 -11.07
CA ILE A 19 7.82 -34.45 -9.89
C ILE A 19 9.03 -33.99 -9.06
N LYS A 20 10.19 -33.76 -9.70
CA LYS A 20 11.40 -33.27 -9.01
C LYS A 20 11.18 -31.95 -8.31
N CYS A 21 10.54 -30.99 -8.98
CA CYS A 21 10.17 -29.70 -8.40
C CYS A 21 9.25 -29.87 -7.16
N LYS A 22 8.23 -30.72 -7.26
CA LYS A 22 7.33 -31.02 -6.13
C LYS A 22 8.10 -31.60 -4.94
N MET A 23 8.99 -32.55 -5.17
CA MET A 23 9.82 -33.17 -4.13
C MET A 23 10.72 -32.12 -3.45
N PHE A 24 11.36 -31.27 -4.23
CA PHE A 24 12.19 -30.18 -3.74
C PHE A 24 11.37 -29.21 -2.87
N LEU A 25 10.24 -28.70 -3.39
CA LEU A 25 9.40 -27.76 -2.65
C LEU A 25 8.87 -28.35 -1.35
N LYS A 26 8.45 -29.64 -1.32
CA LYS A 26 7.99 -30.32 -0.11
C LYS A 26 9.05 -30.35 0.99
N LYS A 27 10.33 -30.34 0.66
CA LYS A 27 11.44 -30.33 1.62
C LYS A 27 11.55 -29.00 2.37
N TYR A 28 11.21 -27.86 1.72
CA TYR A 28 11.46 -26.53 2.27
C TYR A 28 10.18 -25.79 2.65
N ILE A 29 9.05 -26.15 2.05
CA ILE A 29 7.76 -25.49 2.32
C ILE A 29 6.98 -26.31 3.35
N ASN A 30 6.40 -25.63 4.32
CA ASN A 30 5.42 -26.27 5.23
C ASN A 30 4.11 -26.53 4.46
N HIS A 31 4.19 -27.50 3.53
CA HIS A 31 3.11 -27.80 2.57
C HIS A 31 1.84 -28.39 3.21
N LYS A 32 1.89 -28.84 4.47
CA LYS A 32 0.70 -29.26 5.21
C LYS A 32 -0.19 -28.05 5.55
N LYS A 33 0.43 -26.92 5.84
CA LYS A 33 -0.25 -25.65 6.16
C LYS A 33 -0.41 -24.75 4.93
N TYR A 34 0.57 -24.75 4.03
CA TYR A 34 0.62 -23.91 2.84
C TYR A 34 0.67 -24.79 1.58
N PRO A 35 -0.47 -25.04 0.91
CA PRO A 35 -0.56 -25.99 -0.18
C PRO A 35 0.39 -25.68 -1.34
N LEU A 36 0.85 -26.74 -1.99
CA LEU A 36 1.57 -26.66 -3.26
C LEU A 36 0.58 -26.98 -4.39
N PHE A 37 0.44 -26.05 -5.34
CA PHE A 37 -0.42 -26.26 -6.52
C PHE A 37 0.44 -26.48 -7.75
N GLN A 38 0.32 -27.66 -8.36
CA GLN A 38 1.03 -28.01 -9.58
C GLN A 38 0.14 -27.75 -10.80
N PHE A 39 0.59 -26.85 -11.68
CA PHE A 39 -0.04 -26.65 -12.98
C PHE A 39 0.43 -27.71 -13.99
N ASN A 40 -0.42 -28.00 -14.97
CA ASN A 40 -0.12 -28.96 -16.04
C ASN A 40 0.92 -28.43 -17.04
N ASN A 41 1.00 -27.11 -17.22
CA ASN A 41 1.97 -26.47 -18.08
C ASN A 41 2.55 -25.19 -17.46
N ILE A 42 3.67 -24.72 -18.00
CA ILE A 42 4.40 -23.53 -17.48
C ILE A 42 3.60 -22.27 -17.75
N LEU A 43 2.94 -22.13 -18.90
CA LEU A 43 2.21 -20.94 -19.28
C LEU A 43 1.07 -20.62 -18.31
N ASP A 44 0.35 -21.66 -17.85
CA ASP A 44 -0.70 -21.47 -16.84
C ASP A 44 -0.12 -20.98 -15.50
N CYS A 45 1.03 -21.53 -15.11
CA CYS A 45 1.70 -21.15 -13.87
C CYS A 45 2.19 -19.68 -13.92
N GLU A 46 2.77 -19.25 -15.02
CA GLU A 46 3.22 -17.88 -15.24
C GLU A 46 2.02 -16.91 -15.31
N THR A 47 0.97 -17.32 -16.06
CA THR A 47 -0.27 -16.53 -16.19
C THR A 47 -0.96 -16.34 -14.84
N ALA A 48 -0.96 -17.35 -13.97
CA ALA A 48 -1.55 -17.27 -12.64
C ALA A 48 -0.92 -16.12 -11.82
N LYS A 49 0.39 -15.90 -11.95
CA LYS A 49 1.08 -14.80 -11.26
C LYS A 49 0.64 -13.43 -11.78
N ILE A 50 0.52 -13.28 -13.08
CA ILE A 50 0.07 -12.02 -13.71
C ILE A 50 -1.40 -11.75 -13.33
N LEU A 51 -2.26 -12.77 -13.38
CA LEU A 51 -3.67 -12.66 -13.01
C LEU A 51 -3.85 -12.25 -11.55
N GLU A 52 -3.10 -12.89 -10.61
CA GLU A 52 -3.15 -12.53 -9.19
C GLU A 52 -2.80 -11.05 -8.95
N ASN A 53 -1.71 -10.56 -9.57
CA ASN A 53 -1.29 -9.18 -9.43
C ASN A 53 -2.27 -8.21 -10.11
N SER A 54 -2.84 -8.56 -11.26
CA SER A 54 -3.87 -7.77 -11.92
C SER A 54 -5.14 -7.67 -11.07
N TYR A 55 -5.60 -8.77 -10.51
CA TYR A 55 -6.75 -8.81 -9.60
C TYR A 55 -6.55 -7.87 -8.39
N ARG A 56 -5.36 -7.91 -7.76
CA ARG A 56 -5.03 -7.01 -6.64
C ARG A 56 -5.01 -5.55 -7.07
N ALA A 57 -4.39 -5.24 -8.22
CA ALA A 57 -4.32 -3.89 -8.76
C ALA A 57 -5.72 -3.31 -9.04
N ILE A 58 -6.63 -4.11 -9.60
CA ILE A 58 -8.02 -3.74 -9.88
C ILE A 58 -8.78 -3.46 -8.57
N ASN A 59 -8.65 -4.33 -7.57
CA ASN A 59 -9.33 -4.13 -6.28
C ASN A 59 -8.87 -2.86 -5.55
N ILE A 60 -7.59 -2.52 -5.65
CA ILE A 60 -7.05 -1.27 -5.07
C ILE A 60 -7.63 -0.07 -5.83
N ALA A 61 -7.59 -0.09 -7.16
CA ALA A 61 -8.13 0.98 -8.00
C ALA A 61 -9.62 1.21 -7.77
N PHE A 62 -10.40 0.14 -7.63
CA PHE A 62 -11.82 0.20 -7.30
C PHE A 62 -12.06 0.97 -5.99
N ILE A 63 -11.28 0.69 -4.95
CA ILE A 63 -11.43 1.38 -3.66
C ILE A 63 -10.93 2.83 -3.73
N ASP A 64 -9.97 3.17 -4.59
CA ASP A 64 -9.55 4.57 -4.76
C ASP A 64 -10.69 5.43 -5.36
N GLU A 65 -11.47 4.91 -6.32
CA GLU A 65 -12.65 5.61 -6.84
C GLU A 65 -13.67 5.88 -5.73
N TRP A 66 -14.00 4.88 -4.90
CA TRP A 66 -14.90 5.03 -3.77
C TRP A 66 -14.31 5.92 -2.66
N THR A 67 -12.99 5.99 -2.54
CA THR A 67 -12.32 6.90 -1.61
C THR A 67 -12.57 8.35 -2.00
N LYS A 68 -12.43 8.69 -3.28
CA LYS A 68 -12.76 10.04 -3.79
C LYS A 68 -14.22 10.38 -3.54
N PHE A 69 -15.13 9.49 -3.94
CA PHE A 69 -16.56 9.67 -3.66
C PHE A 69 -16.83 9.93 -2.17
N SER A 70 -16.13 9.21 -1.27
CA SER A 70 -16.38 9.29 0.16
C SER A 70 -16.02 10.65 0.77
N PHE A 71 -14.89 11.27 0.36
CA PHE A 71 -14.54 12.56 0.90
C PHE A 71 -15.29 13.72 0.24
N ASP A 72 -15.68 13.60 -1.03
CA ASP A 72 -16.52 14.60 -1.71
C ASP A 72 -17.94 14.66 -1.13
N ASN A 73 -18.46 13.53 -0.65
CA ASN A 73 -19.83 13.37 -0.19
C ASN A 73 -19.96 13.14 1.33
N ASN A 74 -18.87 13.29 2.09
CA ASN A 74 -18.84 13.09 3.54
C ASN A 74 -19.36 11.70 3.98
N VAL A 75 -18.99 10.63 3.25
CA VAL A 75 -19.37 9.24 3.52
C VAL A 75 -18.24 8.54 4.26
N ASN A 76 -18.57 7.73 5.26
CA ASN A 76 -17.57 6.92 5.98
C ASN A 76 -17.35 5.58 5.27
N LEU A 77 -16.46 5.57 4.27
CA LEU A 77 -16.15 4.37 3.49
C LEU A 77 -15.50 3.26 4.36
N ASN A 78 -14.69 3.62 5.35
CA ASN A 78 -14.07 2.63 6.24
C ASN A 78 -15.11 1.83 7.02
N GLN A 79 -16.18 2.48 7.50
CA GLN A 79 -17.29 1.80 8.18
C GLN A 79 -18.09 0.92 7.21
N ILE A 80 -18.33 1.40 5.99
CA ILE A 80 -19.01 0.62 4.94
C ILE A 80 -18.21 -0.65 4.62
N ILE A 81 -16.88 -0.52 4.47
CA ILE A 81 -16.00 -1.66 4.21
C ILE A 81 -16.03 -2.65 5.37
N ASP A 82 -16.06 -2.19 6.64
CA ASP A 82 -16.19 -3.07 7.80
C ASP A 82 -17.49 -3.88 7.74
N ALA A 83 -18.61 -3.26 7.38
CA ALA A 83 -19.90 -3.92 7.23
C ALA A 83 -19.88 -4.95 6.08
N ILE A 84 -19.30 -4.60 4.92
CA ILE A 84 -19.22 -5.50 3.76
C ILE A 84 -18.34 -6.72 4.05
N LYS A 85 -17.25 -6.56 4.80
CA LYS A 85 -16.31 -7.65 5.16
C LYS A 85 -16.92 -8.75 6.02
N VAL A 86 -18.07 -8.55 6.62
CA VAL A 86 -18.80 -9.59 7.35
C VAL A 86 -19.18 -10.76 6.43
N ARG A 87 -19.42 -10.49 5.15
CA ARG A 87 -19.68 -11.52 4.14
C ARG A 87 -18.35 -12.19 3.74
N LYS A 88 -18.25 -13.50 3.88
CA LYS A 88 -17.05 -14.28 3.52
C LYS A 88 -16.57 -14.04 2.09
N SER A 89 -17.51 -13.89 1.14
CA SER A 89 -17.22 -13.64 -0.27
C SER A 89 -16.63 -12.25 -0.55
N HIS A 90 -16.71 -11.31 0.39
CA HIS A 90 -16.25 -9.92 0.25
C HIS A 90 -15.19 -9.53 1.30
N ASN A 91 -14.66 -10.50 2.06
CA ASN A 91 -13.72 -10.21 3.14
C ASN A 91 -12.36 -9.67 2.66
N ASN A 92 -12.05 -9.85 1.36
CA ASN A 92 -10.82 -9.38 0.72
C ASN A 92 -10.92 -7.98 0.08
N ILE A 93 -12.08 -7.29 0.21
CA ILE A 93 -12.19 -5.89 -0.23
C ILE A 93 -11.10 -5.03 0.40
N MET A 94 -10.43 -4.20 -0.40
CA MET A 94 -9.32 -3.36 0.06
C MET A 94 -9.82 -2.18 0.90
N ARG A 95 -8.89 -1.44 1.49
CA ARG A 95 -9.17 -0.19 2.21
C ARG A 95 -8.56 0.99 1.46
N PRO A 96 -9.08 2.20 1.69
CA PRO A 96 -8.42 3.43 1.29
C PRO A 96 -6.96 3.43 1.69
N GLY A 97 -6.11 3.96 0.82
CA GLY A 97 -4.68 4.00 1.07
C GLY A 97 -3.97 5.06 0.23
N LEU A 98 -2.74 5.39 0.63
CA LEU A 98 -1.94 6.43 0.02
C LEU A 98 -1.57 6.15 -1.45
N GLY A 99 -1.40 4.89 -1.80
CA GLY A 99 -0.99 4.48 -3.14
C GLY A 99 -0.40 3.08 -3.20
N VAL A 100 0.01 2.67 -4.39
CA VAL A 100 0.60 1.36 -4.67
C VAL A 100 2.10 1.51 -4.89
N GLY A 101 2.89 0.72 -4.15
CA GLY A 101 4.35 0.69 -4.29
C GLY A 101 4.90 -0.71 -4.49
N GLY A 102 6.23 -0.80 -4.57
CA GLY A 102 6.95 -2.03 -4.87
C GLY A 102 6.88 -2.42 -6.35
N TYR A 103 7.65 -3.43 -6.75
CA TYR A 103 7.73 -3.78 -8.17
C TYR A 103 6.55 -4.60 -8.68
N CYS A 104 5.99 -5.49 -7.86
CA CYS A 104 5.04 -6.47 -8.38
C CYS A 104 3.74 -5.82 -8.90
N LEU A 105 3.09 -4.98 -8.10
CA LEU A 105 1.79 -4.39 -8.48
C LEU A 105 1.93 -3.21 -9.45
N THR A 106 3.09 -2.57 -9.50
CA THR A 106 3.31 -1.39 -10.35
C THR A 106 3.60 -1.75 -11.80
N LYS A 107 4.13 -2.98 -12.08
CA LYS A 107 4.55 -3.39 -13.42
C LYS A 107 4.06 -4.77 -13.88
N ASP A 108 3.95 -5.77 -12.98
CA ASP A 108 3.65 -7.15 -13.42
C ASP A 108 2.32 -7.26 -14.19
N PRO A 109 1.24 -6.51 -13.85
CA PRO A 109 0.02 -6.53 -14.65
C PRO A 109 0.22 -6.05 -16.10
N GLU A 110 1.25 -5.22 -16.37
CA GLU A 110 1.56 -4.78 -17.75
C GLU A 110 2.12 -5.90 -18.62
N PHE A 111 2.72 -6.93 -18.00
CA PHE A 111 3.30 -8.05 -18.73
C PHE A 111 2.26 -8.80 -19.56
N ILE A 112 0.98 -8.77 -19.20
CA ILE A 112 -0.06 -9.40 -20.04
C ILE A 112 -0.13 -8.75 -21.42
N ASN A 113 -0.07 -7.41 -21.50
CA ASN A 113 -0.08 -6.69 -22.76
C ASN A 113 1.16 -7.03 -23.60
N PHE A 114 2.33 -7.09 -22.95
CA PHE A 114 3.58 -7.47 -23.60
C PHE A 114 3.51 -8.91 -24.12
N SER A 115 3.06 -9.86 -23.30
CA SER A 115 2.96 -11.28 -23.65
C SER A 115 2.01 -11.48 -24.84
N VAL A 116 0.84 -10.86 -24.82
CA VAL A 116 -0.12 -10.96 -25.92
C VAL A 116 0.46 -10.42 -27.22
N LYS A 117 1.18 -9.30 -27.18
CA LYS A 117 1.78 -8.69 -28.39
C LYS A 117 3.01 -9.48 -28.87
N LYS A 118 3.91 -9.87 -27.97
CA LYS A 118 5.22 -10.41 -28.35
C LYS A 118 5.24 -11.92 -28.46
N ILE A 119 4.54 -12.63 -27.59
CA ILE A 119 4.52 -14.10 -27.54
C ILE A 119 3.38 -14.64 -28.39
N PHE A 120 2.15 -14.18 -28.14
CA PHE A 120 0.97 -14.67 -28.83
C PHE A 120 0.70 -13.99 -30.19
N LYS A 121 1.47 -12.93 -30.55
CA LYS A 121 1.32 -12.16 -31.81
C LYS A 121 -0.10 -11.64 -32.05
N LYS A 122 -0.80 -11.27 -30.98
CA LYS A 122 -2.17 -10.75 -31.00
C LYS A 122 -2.22 -9.31 -30.51
N LYS A 123 -3.35 -8.62 -30.73
CA LYS A 123 -3.62 -7.29 -30.18
C LYS A 123 -4.06 -7.43 -28.70
N PRO A 124 -3.38 -6.78 -27.75
CA PRO A 124 -3.82 -6.78 -26.35
C PRO A 124 -5.17 -6.08 -26.19
N ASN A 125 -6.03 -6.65 -25.33
CA ASN A 125 -7.32 -6.04 -24.94
C ASN A 125 -7.61 -6.31 -23.46
N PHE A 126 -7.00 -5.51 -22.58
CA PHE A 126 -7.14 -5.60 -21.13
C PHE A 126 -7.50 -4.22 -20.54
N PRO A 127 -8.67 -3.63 -20.91
CA PRO A 127 -9.02 -2.27 -20.51
C PRO A 127 -9.08 -2.10 -18.99
N ILE A 128 -9.71 -3.03 -18.26
CA ILE A 128 -9.83 -2.96 -16.80
C ILE A 128 -8.45 -2.93 -16.13
N THR A 129 -7.53 -3.83 -16.52
CA THR A 129 -6.17 -3.86 -16.00
C THR A 129 -5.42 -2.56 -16.30
N ASN A 130 -5.53 -2.06 -17.53
CA ASN A 130 -4.83 -0.84 -17.94
C ASN A 130 -5.37 0.40 -17.19
N TYR A 131 -6.69 0.52 -17.03
CA TYR A 131 -7.30 1.60 -16.25
C TYR A 131 -6.92 1.53 -14.78
N SER A 132 -6.94 0.33 -14.19
CA SER A 132 -6.57 0.18 -12.78
C SER A 132 -5.12 0.59 -12.51
N LEU A 133 -4.19 0.27 -13.40
CA LEU A 133 -2.80 0.72 -13.27
C LEU A 133 -2.67 2.25 -13.35
N LYS A 134 -3.44 2.88 -14.25
CA LYS A 134 -3.49 4.34 -14.33
C LYS A 134 -4.05 4.98 -13.06
N ILE A 135 -5.14 4.45 -12.52
CA ILE A 135 -5.72 4.90 -11.23
C ILE A 135 -4.69 4.75 -10.12
N ASN A 136 -4.08 3.56 -9.98
CA ASN A 136 -3.10 3.28 -8.93
C ASN A 136 -1.88 4.21 -8.96
N ARG A 137 -1.40 4.58 -10.14
CA ARG A 137 -0.31 5.58 -10.28
C ARG A 137 -0.73 6.98 -9.81
N ASN A 138 -2.02 7.29 -9.88
CA ASN A 138 -2.56 8.60 -9.54
C ASN A 138 -3.10 8.70 -8.11
N MET A 139 -3.17 7.60 -7.34
CA MET A 139 -3.69 7.59 -5.97
C MET A 139 -3.02 8.64 -5.07
N ILE A 140 -1.73 8.87 -5.25
CA ILE A 140 -0.99 9.86 -4.47
C ILE A 140 -1.53 11.29 -4.65
N PHE A 141 -1.98 11.63 -5.86
CA PHE A 141 -2.55 12.95 -6.15
C PHE A 141 -3.93 13.10 -5.49
N SER A 142 -4.74 12.04 -5.45
CA SER A 142 -6.02 12.01 -4.73
C SER A 142 -5.81 12.21 -3.23
N SER A 143 -4.80 11.54 -2.67
CA SER A 143 -4.45 11.71 -1.25
C SER A 143 -3.94 13.12 -0.95
N LEU A 144 -3.16 13.73 -1.86
CA LEU A 144 -2.69 15.10 -1.72
C LEU A 144 -3.86 16.10 -1.82
N GLU A 145 -4.82 15.86 -2.70
CA GLU A 145 -6.06 16.64 -2.80
C GLU A 145 -6.88 16.56 -1.52
N PHE A 146 -7.05 15.34 -0.96
CA PHE A 146 -7.69 15.16 0.35
C PHE A 146 -7.02 16.01 1.43
N ILE A 147 -5.68 16.01 1.51
CA ILE A 147 -4.94 16.84 2.48
C ILE A 147 -5.24 18.32 2.23
N LYS A 148 -5.17 18.78 0.97
CA LYS A 148 -5.41 20.20 0.61
C LYS A 148 -6.82 20.66 0.96
N ASN A 149 -7.83 19.81 0.78
CA ASN A 149 -9.22 20.14 1.09
C ASN A 149 -9.47 20.29 2.61
N LYS A 150 -8.64 19.64 3.46
CA LYS A 150 -8.74 19.71 4.91
C LYS A 150 -7.91 20.82 5.55
N VAL A 151 -6.99 21.42 4.80
CA VAL A 151 -6.16 22.54 5.26
C VAL A 151 -6.33 23.73 4.33
N LYS A 152 -6.50 24.94 4.88
CA LYS A 152 -6.70 26.16 4.06
C LYS A 152 -5.53 26.43 3.10
N SER A 153 -4.31 26.11 3.51
CA SER A 153 -3.09 26.27 2.72
C SER A 153 -2.00 25.38 3.25
N LEU A 154 -1.23 24.80 2.34
CA LEU A 154 0.00 24.07 2.67
C LEU A 154 1.23 24.98 2.76
N LYS A 155 1.14 26.22 2.26
CA LYS A 155 2.26 27.17 2.24
C LYS A 155 2.79 27.40 3.68
N ASN A 156 4.10 27.32 3.84
CA ASN A 156 4.84 27.47 5.10
C ASN A 156 4.47 26.46 6.21
N LYS A 157 3.78 25.38 5.89
CA LYS A 157 3.48 24.32 6.85
C LYS A 157 4.68 23.41 7.08
N LYS A 158 4.96 23.08 8.34
CA LYS A 158 5.94 22.07 8.71
C LYS A 158 5.24 20.71 8.68
N VAL A 159 5.67 19.83 7.81
CA VAL A 159 5.06 18.52 7.55
C VAL A 159 5.98 17.40 8.00
N LEU A 160 5.45 16.42 8.73
CA LEU A 160 6.11 15.18 9.08
C LEU A 160 5.43 14.03 8.36
N ILE A 161 6.17 13.26 7.58
CA ILE A 161 5.72 12.03 6.93
C ILE A 161 6.24 10.84 7.74
N LEU A 162 5.36 9.95 8.16
CA LEU A 162 5.65 8.76 8.96
C LEU A 162 5.49 7.50 8.11
N GLY A 163 6.61 6.87 7.80
CA GLY A 163 6.74 5.71 6.93
C GLY A 163 7.24 6.09 5.53
N ALA A 164 8.42 5.60 5.16
CA ALA A 164 9.09 5.82 3.89
C ALA A 164 9.05 4.60 2.97
N THR A 165 8.87 3.41 3.52
CA THR A 165 8.86 2.16 2.76
C THR A 165 7.56 1.94 1.99
N TYR A 166 7.58 1.07 0.98
CA TYR A 166 6.35 0.79 0.21
C TYR A 166 5.40 -0.17 0.93
N LYS A 167 5.87 -0.85 1.96
CA LYS A 167 5.10 -1.86 2.70
C LYS A 167 5.50 -1.86 4.18
N ASP A 168 4.52 -2.22 5.03
CA ASP A 168 4.68 -2.38 6.46
C ASP A 168 5.77 -3.39 6.84
N ASN A 169 6.59 -3.06 7.82
CA ASN A 169 7.62 -3.91 8.43
C ASN A 169 8.65 -4.51 7.44
N VAL A 170 8.91 -3.83 6.33
CA VAL A 170 9.90 -4.20 5.32
C VAL A 170 10.77 -3.00 4.99
N SER A 171 12.10 -3.13 5.06
CA SER A 171 13.06 -2.08 4.70
C SER A 171 13.25 -2.01 3.18
N ASP A 172 12.24 -1.45 2.47
CA ASP A 172 12.28 -1.30 1.02
C ASP A 172 11.50 -0.05 0.58
N THR A 173 12.21 0.91 0.01
CA THR A 173 11.66 2.21 -0.42
C THR A 173 11.32 2.27 -1.91
N ARG A 174 11.52 1.16 -2.67
CA ARG A 174 11.31 1.15 -4.12
C ARG A 174 9.85 1.42 -4.49
N GLU A 175 9.64 2.37 -5.39
CA GLU A 175 8.29 2.79 -5.82
C GLU A 175 7.36 3.15 -4.63
N SER A 176 7.94 3.69 -3.53
CA SER A 176 7.14 4.06 -2.36
C SER A 176 6.24 5.25 -2.64
N PRO A 177 4.93 5.15 -2.34
CA PRO A 177 4.01 6.28 -2.40
C PRO A 177 4.42 7.43 -1.48
N SER A 178 5.00 7.14 -0.32
CA SER A 178 5.50 8.16 0.62
C SER A 178 6.65 8.96 0.04
N ILE A 179 7.56 8.32 -0.70
CA ILE A 179 8.65 9.02 -1.41
C ILE A 179 8.08 9.87 -2.55
N THR A 180 7.04 9.41 -3.22
CA THR A 180 6.34 10.20 -4.24
C THR A 180 5.66 11.41 -3.59
N LEU A 181 5.00 11.24 -2.44
CA LEU A 181 4.40 12.34 -1.67
C LEU A 181 5.45 13.37 -1.23
N LEU A 182 6.60 12.91 -0.73
CA LEU A 182 7.75 13.77 -0.38
C LEU A 182 8.15 14.65 -1.57
N LYS A 183 8.34 14.04 -2.76
CA LYS A 183 8.71 14.76 -3.97
C LYS A 183 7.66 15.78 -4.41
N GLU A 184 6.37 15.40 -4.34
CA GLU A 184 5.28 16.32 -4.69
C GLU A 184 5.20 17.50 -3.72
N LEU A 185 5.32 17.28 -2.42
CA LEU A 185 5.34 18.34 -1.42
C LEU A 185 6.53 19.29 -1.63
N ASN A 186 7.70 18.77 -1.99
CA ASN A 186 8.86 19.61 -2.35
C ASN A 186 8.61 20.51 -3.57
N ARG A 187 7.83 20.04 -4.57
CA ARG A 187 7.40 20.87 -5.72
C ARG A 187 6.54 22.07 -5.29
N TYR A 188 5.77 21.92 -4.21
CA TYR A 188 5.03 23.04 -3.59
C TYR A 188 5.88 23.90 -2.65
N LYS A 189 7.22 23.75 -2.69
CA LYS A 189 8.19 24.44 -1.80
C LYS A 189 7.95 24.17 -0.31
N ILE A 190 7.40 23.01 0.00
CA ILE A 190 7.28 22.46 1.35
C ILE A 190 8.44 21.48 1.49
N GLN A 191 9.20 21.62 2.57
CA GLN A 191 10.30 20.71 2.89
C GLN A 191 9.84 19.78 4.03
N PRO A 192 9.18 18.63 3.73
CA PRO A 192 8.72 17.75 4.78
C PRO A 192 9.88 16.98 5.40
N VAL A 193 9.76 16.69 6.67
CA VAL A 193 10.62 15.74 7.37
C VAL A 193 10.06 14.34 7.15
N LEU A 194 10.91 13.41 6.75
CA LEU A 194 10.54 12.00 6.55
C LEU A 194 11.13 11.14 7.65
N HIS A 195 10.32 10.30 8.26
CA HIS A 195 10.73 9.36 9.31
C HIS A 195 10.33 7.95 8.92
N ASP A 196 11.25 7.00 9.15
CA ASP A 196 10.94 5.56 9.07
C ASP A 196 11.84 4.79 10.05
N PRO A 197 11.27 3.89 10.88
CA PRO A 197 12.03 3.21 11.93
C PRO A 197 12.94 2.08 11.43
N ILE A 198 12.79 1.64 10.16
CA ILE A 198 13.42 0.41 9.66
C ILE A 198 14.18 0.56 8.35
N THR A 199 14.24 1.76 7.77
CA THR A 199 15.01 1.98 6.53
C THR A 199 16.52 1.85 6.78
N ASN A 200 17.25 1.44 5.73
CA ASN A 200 18.69 1.29 5.75
C ASN A 200 19.41 2.64 5.55
N THR A 201 20.72 2.68 5.83
CA THR A 201 21.55 3.88 5.75
C THR A 201 21.54 4.50 4.35
N ASN A 202 21.63 3.69 3.28
CA ASN A 202 21.64 4.20 1.90
C ASN A 202 20.37 4.94 1.55
N ASP A 203 19.21 4.40 1.94
CA ASP A 203 17.91 5.07 1.71
C ASP A 203 17.77 6.31 2.61
N ASN A 204 18.29 6.25 3.84
CA ASN A 204 18.27 7.38 4.75
C ASN A 204 19.04 8.57 4.18
N ASP A 205 20.25 8.34 3.70
CA ASP A 205 21.10 9.38 3.09
C ASP A 205 20.46 9.93 1.81
N LYS A 206 19.91 9.04 0.98
CA LYS A 206 19.31 9.41 -0.31
C LYS A 206 18.07 10.30 -0.17
N TYR A 207 17.25 10.08 0.84
CA TYR A 207 15.96 10.75 1.00
C TYR A 207 15.85 11.61 2.25
N GLY A 208 16.90 11.71 3.06
CA GLY A 208 16.90 12.44 4.33
C GLY A 208 15.98 11.81 5.38
N ILE A 209 15.94 10.48 5.45
CA ILE A 209 15.04 9.75 6.36
C ILE A 209 15.64 9.73 7.77
N LEU A 210 14.83 10.13 8.75
CA LEU A 210 15.18 10.01 10.16
C LEU A 210 14.71 8.67 10.72
N ASN A 211 15.59 7.95 11.44
CA ASN A 211 15.21 6.73 12.15
C ASN A 211 14.72 7.00 13.59
N TYR A 212 14.93 8.19 14.13
CA TYR A 212 14.36 8.60 15.41
C TYR A 212 13.07 9.38 15.21
N LEU A 213 12.05 9.11 16.03
CA LEU A 213 10.75 9.77 15.92
C LEU A 213 10.82 11.22 16.42
N PRO A 214 10.61 12.23 15.54
CA PRO A 214 10.60 13.62 15.94
C PRO A 214 9.42 13.93 16.87
N LYS A 215 9.57 15.01 17.66
CA LYS A 215 8.47 15.51 18.50
C LYS A 215 7.38 16.14 17.63
N PHE A 216 6.13 15.67 17.78
CA PHE A 216 4.99 16.08 16.93
C PHE A 216 4.66 17.56 17.05
N GLU A 217 4.86 18.17 18.23
CA GLU A 217 4.59 19.60 18.45
C GLU A 217 5.41 20.56 17.57
N LYS A 218 6.47 20.07 16.92
CA LYS A 218 7.29 20.85 15.98
C LYS A 218 6.65 21.03 14.62
N PHE A 219 5.59 20.26 14.32
CA PHE A 219 4.95 20.20 12.99
C PHE A 219 3.54 20.78 13.03
N ASP A 220 3.06 21.16 11.87
CA ASP A 220 1.67 21.58 11.65
C ASP A 220 0.81 20.42 11.14
N LEU A 221 1.44 19.51 10.34
CA LEU A 221 0.79 18.30 9.81
C LEU A 221 1.66 17.08 10.12
N VAL A 222 1.01 16.00 10.53
CA VAL A 222 1.64 14.69 10.75
C VAL A 222 0.89 13.66 9.90
N LEU A 223 1.54 13.10 8.90
CA LEU A 223 0.97 12.19 7.90
C LEU A 223 1.41 10.75 8.18
N PHE A 224 0.49 9.89 8.56
CA PHE A 224 0.72 8.46 8.75
C PHE A 224 0.55 7.74 7.42
N CYS A 225 1.64 7.27 6.82
CA CYS A 225 1.69 6.76 5.45
C CYS A 225 1.93 5.26 5.35
N VAL A 226 2.67 4.65 6.29
CA VAL A 226 2.98 3.21 6.27
C VAL A 226 2.66 2.59 7.63
N LYS A 227 1.96 1.45 7.61
CA LYS A 227 1.47 0.77 8.81
C LYS A 227 2.54 -0.10 9.47
N HIS A 228 3.65 0.51 9.90
CA HIS A 228 4.62 -0.21 10.72
C HIS A 228 4.07 -0.47 12.12
N ASP A 229 4.38 -1.63 12.69
CA ASP A 229 4.05 -1.97 14.08
C ASP A 229 4.58 -0.94 15.09
N PHE A 230 5.66 -0.25 14.73
CA PHE A 230 6.22 0.85 15.50
C PHE A 230 5.20 1.96 15.76
N TYR A 231 4.42 2.37 14.74
CA TYR A 231 3.47 3.47 14.87
C TYR A 231 2.24 3.11 15.70
N ASN A 232 1.80 1.84 15.65
CA ASN A 232 0.73 1.34 16.52
C ASN A 232 1.13 1.32 18.01
N LYS A 233 2.44 1.31 18.29
CA LYS A 233 2.99 1.29 19.65
C LYS A 233 3.38 2.69 20.17
N ILE A 234 3.15 3.73 19.38
CA ILE A 234 3.41 5.11 19.82
C ILE A 234 2.55 5.42 21.05
N SER A 235 3.20 5.83 22.14
CA SER A 235 2.50 6.25 23.36
C SER A 235 1.55 7.42 23.08
N LEU A 236 0.33 7.33 23.61
CA LEU A 236 -0.70 8.38 23.48
C LEU A 236 -0.22 9.76 23.98
N LYS A 237 0.72 9.77 24.95
CA LYS A 237 1.34 11.01 25.48
C LYS A 237 2.16 11.78 24.44
N LYS A 238 2.59 11.13 23.36
CA LYS A 238 3.35 11.78 22.26
C LYS A 238 2.48 12.59 21.32
N PHE A 239 1.18 12.31 21.26
CA PHE A 239 0.25 13.13 20.50
C PHE A 239 0.05 14.50 21.17
N LYS A 240 0.02 15.55 20.36
CA LYS A 240 -0.10 16.96 20.81
C LYS A 240 -1.22 17.66 20.05
N LYS A 241 -1.84 18.69 20.61
CA LYS A 241 -3.00 19.37 20.02
C LYS A 241 -2.65 20.25 18.82
N LYS A 242 -1.39 20.68 18.67
CA LYS A 242 -0.98 21.59 17.59
C LYS A 242 -1.13 20.98 16.19
N PRO A 243 -0.60 19.75 15.91
CA PRO A 243 -0.69 19.19 14.56
C PRO A 243 -2.12 18.81 14.17
N ILE A 244 -2.39 18.86 12.86
CA ILE A 244 -3.47 18.09 12.26
C ILE A 244 -2.85 16.74 11.86
N TYR A 245 -3.46 15.66 12.32
CA TYR A 245 -3.05 14.30 12.02
C TYR A 245 -3.81 13.79 10.80
N PHE A 246 -3.11 13.17 9.88
CA PHE A 246 -3.71 12.49 8.73
C PHE A 246 -3.34 11.01 8.77
N ASP A 247 -4.32 10.14 8.83
CA ASP A 247 -4.13 8.72 8.61
C ASP A 247 -4.48 8.39 7.16
N LEU A 248 -3.44 8.25 6.32
CA LEU A 248 -3.57 8.07 4.88
C LEU A 248 -3.55 6.59 4.45
N ASN A 249 -3.38 5.66 5.41
CA ASN A 249 -3.22 4.25 5.07
C ASN A 249 -3.69 3.29 6.19
N CYS A 250 -4.69 3.69 6.96
CA CYS A 250 -5.20 2.93 8.11
C CYS A 250 -4.07 2.50 9.05
N VAL A 251 -3.15 3.41 9.36
CA VAL A 251 -1.96 3.17 10.18
C VAL A 251 -2.30 3.11 11.66
N LEU A 252 -3.10 4.08 12.12
CA LEU A 252 -3.49 4.19 13.52
C LEU A 252 -4.49 3.10 13.91
N ASP A 253 -4.35 2.58 15.12
CA ASP A 253 -5.31 1.63 15.66
C ASP A 253 -6.57 2.34 16.22
N LYS A 254 -7.61 1.56 16.53
CA LYS A 254 -8.87 2.09 17.07
C LYS A 254 -8.66 2.83 18.41
N LYS A 255 -7.69 2.40 19.23
CA LYS A 255 -7.41 3.02 20.52
C LYS A 255 -6.79 4.41 20.33
N GLN A 256 -5.84 4.54 19.40
CA GLN A 256 -5.20 5.81 19.07
C GLN A 256 -6.23 6.79 18.45
N ILE A 257 -7.03 6.33 17.48
CA ILE A 257 -8.07 7.18 16.86
C ILE A 257 -9.09 7.64 17.92
N ASN A 258 -9.60 6.73 18.75
CA ASN A 258 -10.55 7.09 19.80
C ASN A 258 -9.96 8.07 20.82
N PHE A 259 -8.68 7.92 21.17
CA PHE A 259 -8.00 8.87 22.05
C PHE A 259 -7.94 10.27 21.42
N LEU A 260 -7.54 10.36 20.15
CA LEU A 260 -7.44 11.62 19.44
C LEU A 260 -8.82 12.32 19.37
N LEU A 261 -9.86 11.60 18.99
CA LEU A 261 -11.23 12.14 18.88
C LEU A 261 -11.78 12.59 20.25
N LYS A 262 -11.67 11.74 21.29
CA LYS A 262 -12.18 12.05 22.64
C LYS A 262 -11.49 13.26 23.29
N ASN A 263 -10.24 13.54 22.91
CA ASN A 263 -9.47 14.66 23.44
C ASN A 263 -9.45 15.89 22.51
N ASN A 264 -10.36 15.94 21.53
CA ASN A 264 -10.51 17.05 20.57
C ASN A 264 -9.20 17.37 19.79
N PHE A 265 -8.45 16.35 19.39
CA PHE A 265 -7.37 16.49 18.43
C PHE A 265 -7.95 16.57 17.01
N LYS A 266 -7.28 17.31 16.15
CA LYS A 266 -7.63 17.34 14.72
C LYS A 266 -7.04 16.11 14.04
N ILE A 267 -7.90 15.17 13.66
CA ILE A 267 -7.54 13.97 12.91
C ILE A 267 -8.45 13.81 11.71
N GLU A 268 -7.84 13.53 10.57
CA GLU A 268 -8.48 13.21 9.30
C GLU A 268 -8.04 11.82 8.86
N VAL A 269 -8.99 10.97 8.53
CA VAL A 269 -8.72 9.58 8.10
C VAL A 269 -9.17 9.41 6.66
N LEU A 270 -8.29 8.96 5.79
CA LEU A 270 -8.63 8.72 4.39
C LEU A 270 -9.74 7.67 4.27
N GLY A 271 -10.85 8.02 3.61
CA GLY A 271 -12.05 7.20 3.55
C GLY A 271 -12.85 7.12 4.86
N GLY A 272 -12.50 7.94 5.87
CA GLY A 272 -13.23 8.10 7.13
C GLY A 272 -14.03 9.40 7.19
N LYS A 273 -14.75 9.54 8.31
CA LYS A 273 -15.36 10.82 8.71
C LYS A 273 -14.48 11.49 9.73
#